data_fe5d48237c03e1540bee91298b37d4dd
#
_entry.id   fe5d48237c03e1540bee91298b37d4dd
#
_cell.length_a   1.000
_cell.length_b   1.000
_cell.length_c   1.000
_cell.angle_alpha   90.00
_cell.angle_beta   90.00
_cell.angle_gamma   90.00
#
_symmetry.space_group_name_H-M   'P 1'
#
loop_
_entity.id
_entity.type
_entity.pdbx_description
1 polymer ?
#
loop_
_entity_poly.entity_id
_entity_poly.type
_entity_poly.pdbx_seq_one_letter_code
_entity_poly.pdbx_strand_id
1 'polypeptide(L)'
;VNQSILRSQSQAKYENKNKSHFGLALKNYVHFTSPIRRYADLLVHRQIISIINKTLIQKDENNDLKSICDHISNTERKSIVAERKTVDRYISLLYQKKINEIVDCSIISIHKFGVFVSLDNGIADALLPIRELPNDWYDFDQIKQTLLGERTGN
;
A
#
# COMPACT_ATOMS: atom_id res chain seq x y z
N VAL A 1 -2.13 17.26 2.02
CA VAL A 1 -2.32 17.33 0.55
C VAL A 1 -1.60 16.18 -0.14
N ASN A 2 -0.31 15.94 0.12
CA ASN A 2 0.46 14.89 -0.58
C ASN A 2 -0.09 13.48 -0.36
N GLN A 3 -0.50 13.12 0.86
CA GLN A 3 -1.08 11.80 1.16
C GLN A 3 -2.42 11.57 0.45
N SER A 4 -3.25 12.59 0.35
CA SER A 4 -4.54 12.50 -0.34
C SER A 4 -4.35 12.26 -1.84
N ILE A 5 -3.37 12.90 -2.46
CA ILE A 5 -3.01 12.68 -3.86
C ILE A 5 -2.49 11.27 -4.08
N LEU A 6 -1.61 10.77 -3.20
CA LEU A 6 -1.09 9.41 -3.30
C LEU A 6 -2.21 8.36 -3.13
N ARG A 7 -3.15 8.57 -2.22
CA ARG A 7 -4.29 7.67 -1.99
C ARG A 7 -5.30 7.67 -3.14
N SER A 8 -5.39 8.74 -3.92
CA SER A 8 -6.28 8.84 -5.08
C SER A 8 -5.74 8.14 -6.32
N GLN A 9 -4.45 7.78 -6.34
CA GLN A 9 -3.85 7.09 -7.48
C GLN A 9 -4.23 5.61 -7.50
N SER A 10 -4.48 5.08 -8.71
CA SER A 10 -4.65 3.65 -8.90
C SER A 10 -3.32 2.92 -8.72
N GLN A 11 -3.37 1.74 -8.12
CA GLN A 11 -2.19 0.90 -7.99
C GLN A 11 -1.65 0.47 -9.35
N ALA A 12 -0.32 0.46 -9.48
CA ALA A 12 0.35 -0.09 -10.65
C ALA A 12 0.05 -1.60 -10.77
N LYS A 13 -0.01 -2.09 -11.99
CA LYS A 13 -0.19 -3.51 -12.30
C LYS A 13 0.60 -3.86 -13.55
N TYR A 14 0.98 -5.14 -13.68
CA TYR A 14 1.58 -5.65 -14.90
C TYR A 14 0.54 -5.77 -15.99
N GLU A 15 0.88 -5.30 -17.19
CA GLU A 15 0.00 -5.34 -18.35
C GLU A 15 0.77 -5.86 -19.59
N ASN A 16 0.07 -6.59 -20.46
CA ASN A 16 0.63 -7.07 -21.72
C ASN A 16 0.66 -6.00 -22.83
N LYS A 17 0.02 -4.84 -22.59
CA LYS A 17 0.04 -3.68 -23.51
C LYS A 17 0.68 -2.50 -22.81
N ASN A 18 1.50 -1.75 -23.55
CA ASN A 18 2.09 -0.54 -23.01
C ASN A 18 1.01 0.54 -22.82
N LYS A 19 0.79 0.95 -21.58
CA LYS A 19 -0.11 2.03 -21.18
C LYS A 19 0.65 3.21 -20.55
N SER A 20 1.96 3.27 -20.71
CA SER A 20 2.86 4.19 -19.99
C SER A 20 2.87 3.97 -18.48
N HIS A 21 3.78 4.59 -17.79
CA HIS A 21 3.82 4.60 -16.31
C HIS A 21 3.60 6.02 -15.81
N PHE A 22 2.35 6.34 -15.43
CA PHE A 22 1.96 7.70 -15.04
C PHE A 22 2.79 8.22 -13.85
N GLY A 23 2.94 7.44 -12.79
CA GLY A 23 3.66 7.88 -11.58
C GLY A 23 5.15 8.15 -11.78
N LEU A 24 5.77 7.60 -12.84
CA LEU A 24 7.15 7.88 -13.23
C LEU A 24 7.26 8.83 -14.43
N ALA A 25 6.13 9.24 -15.01
CA ALA A 25 6.07 10.05 -16.25
C ALA A 25 6.85 9.42 -17.42
N LEU A 26 6.87 8.09 -17.53
CA LEU A 26 7.59 7.36 -18.58
C LEU A 26 6.63 6.77 -19.59
N LYS A 27 6.89 7.00 -20.88
CA LYS A 27 6.11 6.40 -21.98
C LYS A 27 6.33 4.90 -22.10
N ASN A 28 7.55 4.45 -21.88
CA ASN A 28 7.93 3.04 -21.92
C ASN A 28 8.61 2.69 -20.60
N TYR A 29 8.12 1.68 -19.93
CA TYR A 29 8.68 1.22 -18.67
C TYR A 29 8.51 -0.28 -18.53
N VAL A 30 9.53 -0.95 -18.07
CA VAL A 30 9.53 -2.38 -17.80
C VAL A 30 10.45 -2.70 -16.64
N HIS A 31 10.08 -3.67 -15.85
CA HIS A 31 10.96 -4.25 -14.84
C HIS A 31 11.99 -5.15 -15.53
N PHE A 32 13.26 -5.01 -15.19
CA PHE A 32 14.35 -5.74 -15.85
C PHE A 32 15.42 -6.24 -14.88
N THR A 33 15.68 -5.56 -13.78
CA THR A 33 16.90 -5.69 -12.99
C THR A 33 16.84 -6.73 -11.88
N SER A 34 15.70 -7.40 -11.66
CA SER A 34 15.53 -8.33 -10.53
C SER A 34 14.84 -9.65 -10.91
N PRO A 35 15.37 -10.41 -11.90
CA PRO A 35 14.71 -11.63 -12.42
C PRO A 35 14.66 -12.79 -11.41
N ILE A 36 15.47 -12.75 -10.34
CA ILE A 36 15.46 -13.78 -9.28
C ILE A 36 14.16 -13.73 -8.47
N ARG A 37 13.64 -12.54 -8.21
CA ARG A 37 12.48 -12.33 -7.33
C ARG A 37 11.24 -11.79 -8.03
N ARG A 38 11.34 -11.34 -9.27
CA ARG A 38 10.21 -10.84 -10.06
C ARG A 38 10.09 -11.61 -11.37
N TYR A 39 9.01 -12.35 -11.49
CA TYR A 39 8.75 -13.16 -12.70
C TYR A 39 8.58 -12.28 -13.96
N ALA A 40 8.07 -11.05 -13.82
CA ALA A 40 7.97 -10.10 -14.92
C ALA A 40 9.33 -9.83 -15.57
N ASP A 41 10.39 -9.61 -14.79
CA ASP A 41 11.74 -9.38 -15.27
C ASP A 41 12.26 -10.61 -16.04
N LEU A 42 12.00 -11.80 -15.50
CA LEU A 42 12.39 -13.05 -16.15
C LEU A 42 11.71 -13.23 -17.53
N LEU A 43 10.44 -12.87 -17.63
CA LEU A 43 9.71 -12.90 -18.90
C LEU A 43 10.34 -11.94 -19.92
N VAL A 44 10.68 -10.72 -19.51
CA VAL A 44 11.36 -9.76 -20.37
C VAL A 44 12.71 -10.28 -20.83
N HIS A 45 13.52 -10.89 -19.95
CA HIS A 45 14.79 -11.52 -20.32
C HIS A 45 14.59 -12.61 -21.38
N ARG A 46 13.59 -13.48 -21.18
CA ARG A 46 13.27 -14.56 -22.15
C ARG A 46 12.87 -13.99 -23.51
N GLN A 47 12.05 -12.95 -23.53
CA GLN A 47 11.65 -12.30 -24.78
C GLN A 47 12.85 -11.67 -25.51
N ILE A 48 13.72 -10.97 -24.80
CA ILE A 48 14.93 -10.38 -25.39
C ILE A 48 15.83 -11.46 -25.96
N ILE A 49 16.07 -12.55 -25.24
CA ILE A 49 16.88 -13.69 -25.71
C ILE A 49 16.26 -14.30 -26.97
N SER A 50 14.94 -14.49 -27.02
CA SER A 50 14.25 -14.99 -28.20
C SER A 50 14.42 -14.08 -29.41
N ILE A 51 14.35 -12.76 -29.21
CA ILE A 51 14.58 -11.77 -30.29
C ILE A 51 16.03 -11.84 -30.79
N ILE A 52 17.01 -11.89 -29.88
CA ILE A 52 18.44 -11.96 -30.24
C ILE A 52 18.73 -13.25 -31.04
N ASN A 53 18.18 -14.37 -30.58
CA ASN A 53 18.37 -15.67 -31.22
C ASN A 53 17.49 -15.88 -32.46
N LYS A 54 16.67 -14.88 -32.84
CA LYS A 54 15.72 -14.98 -33.96
C LYS A 54 14.79 -16.20 -33.87
N THR A 55 14.52 -16.67 -32.67
CA THR A 55 13.55 -17.74 -32.42
C THR A 55 12.14 -17.16 -32.53
N LEU A 56 11.27 -17.76 -33.36
CA LEU A 56 9.89 -17.30 -33.53
C LEU A 56 9.16 -17.46 -32.19
N ILE A 57 8.73 -16.35 -31.62
CA ILE A 57 7.76 -16.36 -30.51
C ILE A 57 6.43 -16.74 -31.12
N GLN A 58 5.87 -17.90 -30.74
CA GLN A 58 4.59 -18.36 -31.26
C GLN A 58 3.49 -17.35 -30.88
N LYS A 59 2.59 -17.04 -31.84
CA LYS A 59 1.55 -16.03 -31.70
C LYS A 59 0.51 -16.32 -30.60
N ASP A 60 0.45 -17.53 -30.06
CA ASP A 60 -0.52 -17.94 -29.02
C ASP A 60 -0.18 -17.44 -27.62
N GLU A 61 1.03 -16.89 -27.40
CA GLU A 61 1.47 -16.40 -26.09
C GLU A 61 0.77 -15.12 -25.61
N ASN A 62 0.04 -14.40 -26.46
CA ASN A 62 -0.58 -13.12 -26.06
C ASN A 62 -1.78 -13.29 -25.09
N ASN A 63 -2.55 -14.36 -25.20
CA ASN A 63 -3.63 -14.65 -24.26
C ASN A 63 -3.07 -15.20 -22.95
N ASP A 64 -2.00 -15.97 -23.03
CA ASP A 64 -1.29 -16.49 -21.87
C ASP A 64 -0.57 -15.37 -21.12
N LEU A 65 0.05 -14.41 -21.83
CA LEU A 65 0.74 -13.27 -21.23
C LEU A 65 -0.19 -12.37 -20.40
N LYS A 66 -1.44 -12.16 -20.82
CA LYS A 66 -2.41 -11.41 -20.03
C LYS A 66 -2.74 -12.12 -18.73
N SER A 67 -3.00 -13.43 -18.79
CA SER A 67 -3.25 -14.26 -17.61
C SER A 67 -2.07 -14.23 -16.65
N ILE A 68 -0.85 -14.31 -17.17
CA ILE A 68 0.37 -14.21 -16.38
C ILE A 68 0.49 -12.82 -15.72
N CYS A 69 0.25 -11.73 -16.45
CA CYS A 69 0.28 -10.38 -15.89
C CYS A 69 -0.73 -10.19 -14.74
N ASP A 70 -1.95 -10.71 -14.91
CA ASP A 70 -2.98 -10.68 -13.86
C ASP A 70 -2.53 -11.52 -12.64
N HIS A 71 -1.97 -12.71 -12.88
CA HIS A 71 -1.48 -13.58 -11.81
C HIS A 71 -0.36 -12.93 -11.01
N ILE A 72 0.70 -12.42 -11.67
CA ILE A 72 1.83 -11.78 -10.98
C ILE A 72 1.42 -10.51 -10.24
N SER A 73 0.49 -9.72 -10.78
CA SER A 73 -0.05 -8.55 -10.09
C SER A 73 -0.81 -8.95 -8.81
N ASN A 74 -1.57 -10.04 -8.85
CA ASN A 74 -2.28 -10.55 -7.68
C ASN A 74 -1.33 -11.15 -6.63
N THR A 75 -0.31 -11.89 -7.06
CA THR A 75 0.68 -12.47 -6.14
C THR A 75 1.55 -11.41 -5.48
N GLU A 76 1.92 -10.36 -6.19
CA GLU A 76 2.62 -9.21 -5.62
C GLU A 76 1.79 -8.53 -4.52
N ARG A 77 0.49 -8.29 -4.76
CA ARG A 77 -0.41 -7.72 -3.73
C ARG A 77 -0.50 -8.63 -2.50
N LYS A 78 -0.62 -9.94 -2.70
CA LYS A 78 -0.63 -10.90 -1.58
C LYS A 78 0.67 -10.84 -0.77
N SER A 79 1.82 -10.71 -1.46
CA SER A 79 3.13 -10.58 -0.81
C SER A 79 3.21 -9.31 0.04
N ILE A 80 2.78 -8.17 -0.49
CA ILE A 80 2.75 -6.89 0.26
C ILE A 80 1.85 -7.00 1.50
N VAL A 81 0.67 -7.65 1.38
CA VAL A 81 -0.22 -7.86 2.52
C VAL A 81 0.41 -8.78 3.57
N ALA A 82 1.11 -9.84 3.14
CA ALA A 82 1.80 -10.75 4.05
C ALA A 82 2.95 -10.04 4.78
N GLU A 83 3.75 -9.25 4.07
CA GLU A 83 4.81 -8.43 4.65
C GLU A 83 4.25 -7.46 5.70
N ARG A 84 3.21 -6.68 5.36
CA ARG A 84 2.57 -5.76 6.30
C ARG A 84 2.07 -6.48 7.55
N LYS A 85 1.34 -7.59 7.40
CA LYS A 85 0.85 -8.36 8.55
C LYS A 85 1.98 -8.91 9.41
N THR A 86 3.12 -9.25 8.81
CA THR A 86 4.29 -9.71 9.56
C THR A 86 4.89 -8.58 10.38
N VAL A 87 5.07 -7.41 9.78
CA VAL A 87 5.54 -6.20 10.48
C VAL A 87 4.59 -5.83 11.61
N ASP A 88 3.26 -5.78 11.36
CA ASP A 88 2.24 -5.48 12.37
C ASP A 88 2.31 -6.45 13.56
N ARG A 89 2.57 -7.74 13.28
CA ARG A 89 2.74 -8.74 14.35
C ARG A 89 3.96 -8.46 15.23
N TYR A 90 5.10 -8.12 14.63
CA TYR A 90 6.28 -7.77 15.42
C TYR A 90 6.13 -6.47 16.19
N ILE A 91 5.48 -5.47 15.60
CA ILE A 91 5.11 -4.22 16.27
C ILE A 91 4.22 -4.52 17.48
N SER A 92 3.19 -5.35 17.31
CA SER A 92 2.29 -5.75 18.42
C SER A 92 3.05 -6.44 19.56
N LEU A 93 4.02 -7.30 19.25
CA LEU A 93 4.86 -7.95 20.26
C LEU A 93 5.78 -6.94 20.99
N LEU A 94 6.28 -5.93 20.28
CA LEU A 94 7.09 -4.86 20.87
C LEU A 94 6.26 -4.05 21.88
N TYR A 95 5.06 -3.60 21.46
CA TYR A 95 4.20 -2.78 22.32
C TYR A 95 3.49 -3.56 23.42
N GLN A 96 3.40 -4.88 23.31
CA GLN A 96 2.91 -5.72 24.40
C GLN A 96 3.72 -5.55 25.68
N LYS A 97 5.02 -5.24 25.55
CA LYS A 97 5.90 -4.97 26.69
C LYS A 97 5.76 -3.56 27.26
N LYS A 98 5.13 -2.66 26.51
CA LYS A 98 4.92 -1.24 26.86
C LYS A 98 3.50 -0.93 27.29
N ILE A 99 2.71 -1.94 27.64
CA ILE A 99 1.34 -1.75 28.15
C ILE A 99 1.38 -0.92 29.43
N ASN A 100 0.52 0.10 29.52
CA ASN A 100 0.45 1.10 30.59
C ASN A 100 1.58 2.14 30.60
N GLU A 101 2.44 2.18 29.57
CA GLU A 101 3.37 3.28 29.39
C GLU A 101 2.71 4.44 28.62
N ILE A 102 3.12 5.66 28.94
CA ILE A 102 2.75 6.85 28.20
C ILE A 102 3.75 6.98 27.04
N VAL A 103 3.22 7.10 25.82
CA VAL A 103 4.04 7.21 24.61
C VAL A 103 3.66 8.50 23.85
N ASP A 104 4.65 9.13 23.23
CA ASP A 104 4.40 10.26 22.35
C ASP A 104 3.73 9.81 21.06
N CYS A 105 2.72 10.55 20.61
CA CYS A 105 2.03 10.24 19.38
C CYS A 105 1.68 11.50 18.58
N SER A 106 1.48 11.30 17.28
CA SER A 106 0.95 12.32 16.38
C SER A 106 -0.33 11.83 15.68
N ILE A 107 -1.29 12.73 15.50
CA ILE A 107 -2.56 12.39 14.83
C ILE A 107 -2.29 12.23 13.33
N ILE A 108 -2.69 11.07 12.78
CA ILE A 108 -2.63 10.76 11.34
C ILE A 108 -3.95 11.09 10.66
N SER A 109 -5.07 10.66 11.26
CA SER A 109 -6.41 10.88 10.70
C SER A 109 -7.49 10.72 11.76
N ILE A 110 -8.60 11.41 11.55
CA ILE A 110 -9.75 11.42 12.45
C ILE A 110 -10.93 10.76 11.71
N HIS A 111 -11.64 9.90 12.40
CA HIS A 111 -12.80 9.16 11.88
C HIS A 111 -13.92 9.14 12.92
N LYS A 112 -15.14 8.87 12.48
CA LYS A 112 -16.32 8.78 13.36
C LYS A 112 -16.17 7.80 14.53
N PHE A 113 -15.35 6.75 14.36
CA PHE A 113 -15.16 5.70 15.38
C PHE A 113 -13.90 5.89 16.24
N GLY A 114 -13.08 6.89 15.95
CA GLY A 114 -11.86 7.20 16.71
C GLY A 114 -10.79 7.90 15.89
N VAL A 115 -9.62 8.02 16.50
CA VAL A 115 -8.45 8.74 15.96
C VAL A 115 -7.31 7.76 15.68
N PHE A 116 -6.79 7.78 14.46
CA PHE A 116 -5.54 7.08 14.14
C PHE A 116 -4.36 7.97 14.53
N VAL A 117 -3.44 7.37 15.25
CA VAL A 117 -2.23 8.02 15.74
C VAL A 117 -1.00 7.24 15.32
N SER A 118 0.08 7.96 15.06
CA SER A 118 1.41 7.40 14.85
C SER A 118 2.19 7.49 16.12
N LEU A 119 2.72 6.37 16.59
CA LEU A 119 3.49 6.25 17.82
C LEU A 119 4.98 6.33 17.54
N ASP A 120 5.74 6.86 18.50
CA ASP A 120 7.22 6.86 18.50
C ASP A 120 7.80 7.32 17.12
N ASN A 121 7.33 8.48 16.61
CA ASN A 121 7.80 9.07 15.35
C ASN A 121 7.61 8.18 14.11
N GLY A 122 6.54 7.39 14.06
CA GLY A 122 6.19 6.61 12.88
C GLY A 122 6.60 5.14 12.95
N ILE A 123 6.98 4.63 14.10
CA ILE A 123 7.31 3.22 14.27
C ILE A 123 6.05 2.35 14.18
N ALA A 124 4.93 2.82 14.74
CA ALA A 124 3.67 2.10 14.75
C ALA A 124 2.48 3.02 14.56
N ASP A 125 1.42 2.52 13.93
CA ASP A 125 0.13 3.16 13.87
C ASP A 125 -0.82 2.48 14.87
N ALA A 126 -1.58 3.28 15.63
CA ALA A 126 -2.56 2.80 16.58
C ALA A 126 -3.91 3.49 16.38
N LEU A 127 -4.97 2.84 16.82
CA LEU A 127 -6.31 3.41 16.90
C LEU A 127 -6.63 3.76 18.34
N LEU A 128 -6.95 5.03 18.60
CA LEU A 128 -7.60 5.48 19.81
C LEU A 128 -9.11 5.50 19.57
N PRO A 129 -9.88 4.53 20.11
CA PRO A 129 -11.32 4.48 19.91
C PRO A 129 -12.00 5.69 20.55
N ILE A 130 -13.13 6.14 19.98
CA ILE A 130 -13.87 7.31 20.49
C ILE A 130 -14.30 7.15 21.97
N ARG A 131 -14.58 5.91 22.41
CA ARG A 131 -14.94 5.59 23.80
C ARG A 131 -13.83 5.84 24.81
N GLU A 132 -12.57 5.88 24.37
CA GLU A 132 -11.40 6.14 25.22
C GLU A 132 -11.03 7.63 25.28
N LEU A 133 -11.71 8.47 24.49
CA LEU A 133 -11.60 9.92 24.57
C LEU A 133 -12.28 10.43 25.86
N PRO A 134 -11.94 11.65 26.35
CA PRO A 134 -12.60 12.24 27.51
C PRO A 134 -14.13 12.20 27.39
N ASN A 135 -14.81 12.08 28.52
CA ASN A 135 -16.25 11.81 28.61
C ASN A 135 -17.07 12.96 28.02
N ASP A 136 -17.32 12.93 26.72
CA ASP A 136 -18.12 13.87 25.95
C ASP A 136 -18.86 13.14 24.82
N TRP A 137 -19.82 13.78 24.21
CA TRP A 137 -20.45 13.37 22.98
C TRP A 137 -19.71 14.03 21.83
N TYR A 138 -19.21 13.20 20.88
CA TYR A 138 -18.41 13.71 19.78
C TYR A 138 -19.19 13.65 18.47
N ASP A 139 -19.37 14.81 17.84
CA ASP A 139 -19.85 14.90 16.46
C ASP A 139 -18.68 14.91 15.48
N PHE A 140 -18.82 14.18 14.39
CA PHE A 140 -17.80 14.07 13.37
C PHE A 140 -18.15 14.92 12.15
N ASP A 141 -17.40 16.01 11.95
CA ASP A 141 -17.47 16.80 10.73
C ASP A 141 -16.64 16.14 9.62
N GLN A 142 -17.35 15.53 8.67
CA GLN A 142 -16.72 14.82 7.56
C GLN A 142 -15.95 15.75 6.60
N ILE A 143 -16.35 17.03 6.50
CA ILE A 143 -15.71 18.00 5.60
C ILE A 143 -14.41 18.49 6.21
N LYS A 144 -14.43 18.85 7.47
CA LYS A 144 -13.26 19.35 8.22
C LYS A 144 -12.39 18.22 8.76
N GLN A 145 -12.89 16.97 8.76
CA GLN A 145 -12.25 15.81 9.39
C GLN A 145 -11.85 16.08 10.85
N THR A 146 -12.82 16.63 11.62
CA THR A 146 -12.65 16.95 13.03
C THR A 146 -13.70 16.23 13.87
N LEU A 147 -13.33 15.89 15.11
CA LEU A 147 -14.26 15.49 16.16
C LEU A 147 -14.48 16.70 17.06
N LEU A 148 -15.72 17.07 17.27
CA LEU A 148 -16.11 18.19 18.13
C LEU A 148 -16.90 17.66 19.32
N GLY A 149 -16.41 17.90 20.51
CA GLY A 149 -17.13 17.59 21.74
C GLY A 149 -18.31 18.56 21.94
N GLU A 150 -19.54 18.04 22.06
CA GLU A 150 -20.75 18.86 22.21
C GLU A 150 -20.74 19.71 23.49
N ARG A 151 -20.12 19.20 24.55
CA ARG A 151 -20.09 19.84 25.87
C ARG A 151 -18.86 20.72 26.06
N THR A 152 -17.70 20.30 25.56
CA THR A 152 -16.42 21.00 25.77
C THR A 152 -16.05 21.92 24.61
N GLY A 153 -16.63 21.74 23.44
CA GLY A 153 -16.29 22.50 22.23
C GLY A 153 -14.90 22.18 21.65
N ASN A 154 -14.24 21.15 22.17
CA ASN A 154 -12.89 20.71 21.76
C ASN A 154 -12.96 19.46 20.92
#